data_eff8a95a8ce733113f421a8230ff0e9f
#
_entry.id   eff8a95a8ce733113f421a8230ff0e9f
#
_cell.length_a   1.000
_cell.length_b   1.000
_cell.length_c   1.000
_cell.angle_alpha   90.00
_cell.angle_beta   90.00
_cell.angle_gamma   90.00
#
_symmetry.space_group_name_H-M   'P 1'
#
loop_
_entity.id
_entity.type
_entity.pdbx_description
1 polymer ?
#
loop_
_entity_poly.entity_id
_entity_poly.type
_entity_poly.pdbx_seq_one_letter_code
_entity_poly.pdbx_strand_id
1 'polypeptide(L)'
;MQRNSRALLGGQAAAQLGLLLLSGLSLAGLGALGLRQELAKALEPNQVAVAGNDWRGASFPVENFQAYTSPFGYRASPDGTYNQEFHKGLDMAAPEGSYIRNWWAGRVVEVSDNTACGTSIVIQSGEWQHIYCHMKGQIETSGGGRYLSDRTGGIQIWEGQLVPAGARIGRVGMTGRPTGPHLHWGLKYASRYVDPAMVLRAMFAQQSGSTISSRSQ
;
A
#
# COMPACT_ATOMS: atom_id res chain seq x y z
N MET A 1 33.71 -65.31 44.72
CA MET A 1 32.70 -65.97 45.58
C MET A 1 31.36 -65.51 45.11
N GLN A 2 30.72 -66.32 44.30
CA GLN A 2 29.54 -67.13 44.64
C GLN A 2 28.34 -66.21 44.94
N ARG A 3 27.24 -66.33 44.40
CA ARG A 3 26.42 -67.29 43.62
C ARG A 3 25.03 -66.74 43.47
N ASN A 4 24.48 -66.92 42.27
CA ASN A 4 23.17 -67.57 42.09
C ASN A 4 21.94 -66.95 42.73
N SER A 5 20.76 -66.89 42.19
CA SER A 5 20.13 -67.55 41.03
C SER A 5 18.65 -67.25 41.07
N ARG A 6 18.02 -67.33 39.90
CA ARG A 6 16.62 -67.76 39.63
C ARG A 6 15.49 -66.72 39.92
N ALA A 7 14.84 -66.20 38.95
CA ALA A 7 13.84 -66.82 38.03
C ALA A 7 12.55 -67.21 38.71
N LEU A 8 11.47 -66.69 38.16
CA LEU A 8 10.23 -67.31 37.69
C LEU A 8 9.13 -66.29 37.51
N LEU A 9 8.76 -66.00 36.27
CA LEU A 9 7.50 -66.35 35.64
C LEU A 9 6.21 -65.86 36.30
N GLY A 10 5.49 -65.08 35.56
CA GLY A 10 4.03 -65.15 35.63
C GLY A 10 3.31 -63.87 35.31
N GLY A 11 2.62 -63.84 34.22
CA GLY A 11 1.32 -63.28 34.15
C GLY A 11 1.09 -62.08 33.24
N GLN A 12 0.60 -62.34 32.09
CA GLN A 12 0.00 -61.44 31.14
C GLN A 12 -1.16 -60.67 31.76
N ALA A 13 -1.22 -59.38 31.51
CA ALA A 13 -2.49 -58.68 31.27
C ALA A 13 -2.23 -57.45 30.39
N ALA A 14 -2.63 -57.56 29.16
CA ALA A 14 -2.69 -56.46 28.21
C ALA A 14 -3.76 -55.49 28.67
N ALA A 15 -3.36 -54.25 28.88
CA ALA A 15 -4.30 -53.11 28.89
C ALA A 15 -3.80 -52.11 27.86
N GLN A 16 -4.38 -52.18 26.67
CA GLN A 16 -4.25 -51.14 25.66
C GLN A 16 -4.97 -49.90 26.18
N LEU A 17 -4.20 -48.93 26.65
CA LEU A 17 -4.72 -47.58 26.83
C LEU A 17 -4.44 -46.79 25.57
N GLY A 18 -5.45 -46.69 24.72
CA GLY A 18 -5.42 -45.85 23.54
C GLY A 18 -5.21 -44.39 23.93
N LEU A 19 -4.05 -43.88 23.58
CA LEU A 19 -3.74 -42.45 23.64
C LEU A 19 -4.47 -41.75 22.50
N LEU A 20 -5.69 -41.29 22.77
CA LEU A 20 -6.37 -40.33 21.94
C LEU A 20 -5.65 -38.98 22.06
N LEU A 21 -4.71 -38.74 21.16
CA LEU A 21 -4.21 -37.44 20.87
C LEU A 21 -5.36 -36.62 20.25
N LEU A 22 -6.08 -35.91 21.08
CA LEU A 22 -6.96 -34.82 20.67
C LEU A 22 -6.09 -33.77 20.01
N SER A 23 -6.00 -33.84 18.67
CA SER A 23 -5.53 -32.75 17.84
C SER A 23 -6.57 -31.62 17.91
N GLY A 24 -6.44 -30.79 18.93
CA GLY A 24 -7.16 -29.53 19.04
C GLY A 24 -6.59 -28.56 17.99
N LEU A 25 -6.91 -28.77 16.72
CA LEU A 25 -6.77 -27.72 15.72
C LEU A 25 -7.84 -26.67 16.05
N SER A 26 -7.36 -25.56 16.62
CA SER A 26 -8.17 -24.41 16.93
C SER A 26 -8.91 -23.93 15.67
N LEU A 27 -10.23 -24.07 15.62
CA LEU A 27 -11.11 -23.56 14.58
C LEU A 27 -10.92 -22.04 14.33
N ALA A 28 -10.37 -21.31 15.29
CA ALA A 28 -10.02 -19.89 15.16
C ALA A 28 -8.88 -19.63 14.14
N GLY A 29 -7.96 -20.58 13.98
CA GLY A 29 -6.84 -20.45 13.02
C GLY A 29 -7.29 -20.62 11.57
N LEU A 30 -8.26 -21.49 11.30
CA LEU A 30 -8.79 -21.73 9.97
C LEU A 30 -9.63 -20.55 9.46
N GLY A 31 -10.37 -19.88 10.33
CA GLY A 31 -11.15 -18.68 9.97
C GLY A 31 -10.25 -17.49 9.60
N ALA A 32 -9.16 -17.27 10.35
CA ALA A 32 -8.22 -16.17 10.07
C ALA A 32 -7.39 -16.40 8.79
N LEU A 33 -7.05 -17.66 8.50
CA LEU A 33 -6.35 -18.02 7.25
C LEU A 33 -7.28 -17.89 6.04
N GLY A 34 -8.53 -18.30 6.16
CA GLY A 34 -9.55 -18.16 5.12
C GLY A 34 -9.85 -16.70 4.80
N LEU A 35 -10.04 -15.85 5.82
CA LEU A 35 -10.23 -14.42 5.63
C LEU A 35 -9.01 -13.73 4.99
N ARG A 36 -7.79 -14.13 5.35
CA ARG A 36 -6.56 -13.62 4.72
C ARG A 36 -6.44 -14.08 3.26
N GLN A 37 -6.83 -15.31 2.94
CA GLN A 37 -6.84 -15.81 1.56
C GLN A 37 -7.92 -15.14 0.72
N GLU A 38 -9.11 -14.92 1.23
CA GLU A 38 -10.18 -14.19 0.53
C GLU A 38 -9.82 -12.71 0.35
N LEU A 39 -9.22 -12.06 1.36
CA LEU A 39 -8.73 -10.69 1.23
C LEU A 39 -7.57 -10.60 0.22
N ALA A 40 -6.65 -11.57 0.21
CA ALA A 40 -5.58 -11.65 -0.78
C ALA A 40 -6.13 -11.91 -2.19
N LYS A 41 -7.18 -12.71 -2.33
CA LYS A 41 -7.85 -13.00 -3.60
C LYS A 41 -8.66 -11.81 -4.12
N ALA A 42 -9.27 -11.02 -3.21
CA ALA A 42 -9.93 -9.76 -3.54
C ALA A 42 -8.94 -8.65 -3.96
N LEU A 43 -7.66 -8.81 -3.61
CA LEU A 43 -6.57 -7.89 -3.94
C LEU A 43 -5.64 -8.43 -5.03
N GLU A 44 -5.99 -9.54 -5.68
CA GLU A 44 -5.16 -10.08 -6.78
C GLU A 44 -4.98 -9.04 -7.88
N PRO A 45 -3.71 -8.75 -8.28
CA PRO A 45 -3.41 -7.74 -9.29
C PRO A 45 -4.14 -7.97 -10.63
N ASN A 46 -4.50 -9.21 -10.95
CA ASN A 46 -5.22 -9.55 -12.16
C ASN A 46 -6.67 -9.01 -12.21
N GLN A 47 -7.33 -8.80 -11.08
CA GLN A 47 -8.65 -8.15 -11.08
C GLN A 47 -8.55 -6.64 -11.25
N VAL A 48 -7.40 -6.05 -10.88
CA VAL A 48 -7.11 -4.63 -11.09
C VAL A 48 -6.64 -4.37 -12.54
N ALA A 49 -5.93 -5.34 -13.15
CA ALA A 49 -5.37 -5.20 -14.50
C ALA A 49 -6.41 -5.39 -15.63
N VAL A 50 -7.53 -6.07 -15.38
CA VAL A 50 -8.53 -6.42 -16.40
C VAL A 50 -9.55 -5.29 -16.64
N ALA A 51 -9.66 -4.35 -15.71
CA ALA A 51 -10.68 -3.29 -15.78
C ALA A 51 -10.31 -2.12 -16.71
N GLY A 52 -9.23 -2.20 -17.48
CA GLY A 52 -8.81 -1.09 -18.35
C GLY A 52 -8.69 0.22 -17.52
N ASN A 53 -8.93 1.36 -18.13
CA ASN A 53 -8.95 2.66 -17.43
C ASN A 53 -10.30 2.91 -16.71
N ASP A 54 -10.84 1.93 -15.99
CA ASP A 54 -12.08 2.08 -15.21
C ASP A 54 -11.74 2.56 -13.80
N TRP A 55 -11.78 3.88 -13.60
CA TRP A 55 -11.43 4.52 -12.33
C TRP A 55 -12.64 4.81 -11.43
N ARG A 56 -13.78 4.12 -11.62
CA ARG A 56 -14.97 4.31 -10.77
C ARG A 56 -14.70 4.04 -9.29
N GLY A 57 -13.80 3.11 -8.99
CA GLY A 57 -13.36 2.79 -7.63
C GLY A 57 -12.08 3.51 -7.18
N ALA A 58 -11.54 4.42 -7.99
CA ALA A 58 -10.33 5.16 -7.63
C ALA A 58 -10.61 6.24 -6.58
N SER A 59 -9.60 6.60 -5.80
CA SER A 59 -9.69 7.60 -4.74
C SER A 59 -8.92 8.86 -5.10
N PHE A 60 -9.41 10.03 -4.67
CA PHE A 60 -8.60 11.25 -4.70
C PHE A 60 -7.39 11.09 -3.77
N PRO A 61 -6.15 11.47 -4.17
CA PRO A 61 -4.93 11.02 -3.52
C PRO A 61 -4.58 11.76 -2.21
N VAL A 62 -5.27 12.83 -1.84
CA VAL A 62 -4.97 13.58 -0.60
C VAL A 62 -6.24 14.04 0.11
N GLU A 63 -6.26 13.96 1.44
CA GLU A 63 -7.30 14.56 2.28
C GLU A 63 -7.03 16.05 2.52
N ASN A 64 -8.06 16.81 2.84
CA ASN A 64 -7.96 18.26 3.12
C ASN A 64 -7.32 19.06 1.96
N PHE A 65 -7.54 18.62 0.73
CA PHE A 65 -7.06 19.30 -0.47
C PHE A 65 -7.49 20.76 -0.49
N GLN A 66 -6.54 21.66 -0.79
CA GLN A 66 -6.78 23.11 -0.86
C GLN A 66 -6.73 23.62 -2.30
N ALA A 67 -5.67 23.31 -3.03
CA ALA A 67 -5.46 23.79 -4.40
C ALA A 67 -4.43 22.94 -5.15
N TYR A 68 -4.49 23.00 -6.48
CA TYR A 68 -3.37 22.61 -7.33
C TYR A 68 -2.38 23.78 -7.39
N THR A 69 -1.13 23.55 -6.96
CA THR A 69 -0.12 24.61 -6.85
C THR A 69 0.92 24.56 -7.96
N SER A 70 1.13 23.40 -8.57
CA SER A 70 2.03 23.29 -9.71
C SER A 70 1.59 22.16 -10.66
N PRO A 71 1.35 22.48 -11.95
CA PRO A 71 0.92 21.49 -12.93
C PRO A 71 2.09 20.64 -13.42
N PHE A 72 1.74 19.50 -14.03
CA PHE A 72 2.64 18.67 -14.81
C PHE A 72 3.15 19.40 -16.04
N GLY A 73 4.42 19.20 -16.40
CA GLY A 73 5.03 19.75 -17.62
C GLY A 73 6.17 20.74 -17.33
N TYR A 74 6.57 21.49 -18.37
CA TYR A 74 7.64 22.47 -18.24
C TYR A 74 7.17 23.69 -17.43
N ARG A 75 7.98 24.08 -16.45
CA ARG A 75 7.76 25.23 -15.59
C ARG A 75 9.08 25.94 -15.26
N ALA A 76 9.02 27.17 -14.78
CA ALA A 76 10.18 27.81 -14.13
C ALA A 76 10.59 27.00 -12.90
N SER A 77 11.89 26.83 -12.70
CA SER A 77 12.39 26.11 -11.54
C SER A 77 11.99 26.80 -10.23
N PRO A 78 11.50 26.06 -9.21
CA PRO A 78 11.09 26.66 -7.95
C PRO A 78 12.25 27.16 -7.09
N ASP A 79 13.51 26.90 -7.50
CA ASP A 79 14.71 27.39 -6.82
C ASP A 79 15.05 28.85 -7.11
N GLY A 80 14.19 29.55 -7.89
CA GLY A 80 14.39 30.96 -8.26
C GLY A 80 15.39 31.17 -9.38
N THR A 81 15.92 30.11 -9.99
CA THR A 81 16.76 30.20 -11.19
C THR A 81 15.89 30.45 -12.43
N TYR A 82 16.47 31.04 -13.49
CA TYR A 82 15.79 31.23 -14.78
C TYR A 82 15.69 29.93 -15.60
N ASN A 83 16.07 28.78 -15.02
CA ASN A 83 16.03 27.51 -15.71
C ASN A 83 14.61 26.96 -15.79
N GLN A 84 14.29 26.33 -16.91
CA GLN A 84 13.08 25.52 -17.00
C GLN A 84 13.37 24.10 -16.53
N GLU A 85 12.46 23.54 -15.74
CA GLU A 85 12.47 22.14 -15.37
C GLU A 85 11.18 21.44 -15.82
N PHE A 86 11.27 20.13 -16.05
CA PHE A 86 10.10 19.32 -16.32
C PHE A 86 9.55 18.75 -15.03
N HIS A 87 8.39 19.23 -14.61
CA HIS A 87 7.65 18.75 -13.45
C HIS A 87 6.95 17.42 -13.76
N LYS A 88 7.36 16.34 -13.11
CA LYS A 88 6.92 14.96 -13.40
C LYS A 88 5.67 14.53 -12.62
N GLY A 89 4.93 15.48 -12.08
CA GLY A 89 3.74 15.24 -11.27
C GLY A 89 2.82 16.43 -11.20
N LEU A 90 1.88 16.37 -10.28
CA LEU A 90 0.94 17.42 -9.93
C LEU A 90 1.11 17.72 -8.44
N ASP A 91 1.37 18.99 -8.10
CA ASP A 91 1.48 19.40 -6.72
C ASP A 91 0.11 19.82 -6.17
N MET A 92 -0.28 19.18 -5.07
CA MET A 92 -1.56 19.37 -4.39
C MET A 92 -1.33 19.90 -2.99
N ALA A 93 -1.63 21.20 -2.79
CA ALA A 93 -1.55 21.81 -1.48
C ALA A 93 -2.56 21.17 -0.53
N ALA A 94 -2.08 20.83 0.65
CA ALA A 94 -2.88 20.37 1.79
C ALA A 94 -2.09 20.66 3.07
N PRO A 95 -2.77 20.88 4.21
CA PRO A 95 -2.09 21.09 5.48
C PRO A 95 -1.10 19.96 5.80
N GLU A 96 0.03 20.31 6.39
CA GLU A 96 0.98 19.31 6.88
C GLU A 96 0.28 18.33 7.84
N GLY A 97 0.50 17.05 7.66
CA GLY A 97 -0.18 16.00 8.41
C GLY A 97 -1.49 15.50 7.80
N SER A 98 -2.01 16.13 6.73
CA SER A 98 -3.14 15.60 5.97
C SER A 98 -2.83 14.21 5.44
N TYR A 99 -3.79 13.29 5.52
CA TYR A 99 -3.55 11.93 5.04
C TYR A 99 -3.48 11.86 3.51
N ILE A 100 -2.54 11.07 3.02
CA ILE A 100 -2.39 10.69 1.63
C ILE A 100 -3.08 9.34 1.45
N ARG A 101 -3.90 9.25 0.39
CA ARG A 101 -4.65 8.04 0.05
C ARG A 101 -4.08 7.39 -1.21
N ASN A 102 -4.04 6.07 -1.21
CA ASN A 102 -3.72 5.33 -2.43
C ASN A 102 -4.80 5.60 -3.48
N TRP A 103 -4.39 6.09 -4.66
CA TRP A 103 -5.30 6.41 -5.76
C TRP A 103 -6.00 5.17 -6.30
N TRP A 104 -5.24 4.11 -6.58
CA TRP A 104 -5.74 2.85 -7.16
C TRP A 104 -5.12 1.65 -6.45
N ALA A 105 -5.88 0.55 -6.31
CA ALA A 105 -5.36 -0.64 -5.64
C ALA A 105 -4.12 -1.18 -6.34
N GLY A 106 -3.08 -1.53 -5.58
CA GLY A 106 -1.81 -1.99 -6.14
C GLY A 106 -0.84 -2.51 -5.10
N ARG A 107 0.37 -2.79 -5.56
CA ARG A 107 1.48 -3.28 -4.73
C ARG A 107 2.51 -2.18 -4.54
N VAL A 108 2.95 -1.97 -3.32
CA VAL A 108 4.10 -1.10 -3.02
C VAL A 108 5.35 -1.72 -3.63
N VAL A 109 5.98 -1.02 -4.56
CA VAL A 109 7.19 -1.50 -5.25
C VAL A 109 8.45 -0.77 -4.78
N GLU A 110 8.29 0.37 -4.12
CA GLU A 110 9.41 1.13 -3.58
C GLU A 110 8.96 2.00 -2.40
N VAL A 111 9.80 2.07 -1.36
CA VAL A 111 9.78 3.12 -0.34
C VAL A 111 11.17 3.77 -0.28
N SER A 112 11.23 5.11 -0.19
CA SER A 112 12.49 5.86 -0.24
C SER A 112 12.41 7.14 0.59
N ASP A 113 13.56 7.64 1.08
CA ASP A 113 13.66 8.93 1.78
C ASP A 113 14.97 9.71 1.46
N ASN A 114 15.75 9.24 0.51
CA ASN A 114 17.10 9.74 0.18
C ASN A 114 17.19 10.49 -1.16
N THR A 115 16.06 10.95 -1.70
CA THR A 115 15.99 11.66 -2.97
C THR A 115 15.40 13.07 -2.82
N ALA A 116 15.33 13.85 -3.90
CA ALA A 116 14.62 15.13 -3.93
C ALA A 116 13.12 14.97 -3.62
N CYS A 117 12.55 13.79 -3.84
CA CYS A 117 11.18 13.40 -3.49
C CYS A 117 11.00 13.29 -1.96
N GLY A 118 12.08 13.15 -1.20
CA GLY A 118 12.05 12.91 0.24
C GLY A 118 11.42 11.56 0.56
N THR A 119 10.76 11.47 1.70
CA THR A 119 10.01 10.27 2.08
C THR A 119 8.89 10.05 1.07
N SER A 120 8.89 8.87 0.45
CA SER A 120 8.08 8.58 -0.72
C SER A 120 7.68 7.11 -0.82
N ILE A 121 6.59 6.87 -1.55
CA ILE A 121 6.07 5.53 -1.89
C ILE A 121 5.80 5.49 -3.39
N VAL A 122 6.16 4.37 -4.02
CA VAL A 122 5.72 4.02 -5.37
C VAL A 122 4.85 2.77 -5.30
N ILE A 123 3.65 2.87 -5.88
CA ILE A 123 2.68 1.77 -5.95
C ILE A 123 2.46 1.39 -7.41
N GLN A 124 2.53 0.10 -7.71
CA GLN A 124 2.29 -0.48 -9.04
C GLN A 124 0.89 -1.08 -9.12
N SER A 125 0.12 -0.69 -10.14
CA SER A 125 -1.23 -1.18 -10.44
C SER A 125 -1.32 -1.52 -11.93
N GLY A 126 -1.05 -2.76 -12.30
CA GLY A 126 -0.88 -3.14 -13.70
C GLY A 126 0.24 -2.33 -14.36
N GLU A 127 -0.05 -1.61 -15.43
CA GLU A 127 0.92 -0.74 -16.11
C GLU A 127 1.06 0.66 -15.47
N TRP A 128 0.26 0.98 -14.44
CA TRP A 128 0.31 2.25 -13.73
C TRP A 128 1.28 2.21 -12.57
N GLN A 129 2.09 3.27 -12.44
CA GLN A 129 2.84 3.58 -11.21
C GLN A 129 2.33 4.89 -10.64
N HIS A 130 2.03 4.87 -9.34
CA HIS A 130 1.64 6.05 -8.58
C HIS A 130 2.78 6.41 -7.64
N ILE A 131 3.25 7.63 -7.71
CA ILE A 131 4.42 8.14 -6.98
C ILE A 131 3.92 9.22 -6.01
N TYR A 132 4.18 9.04 -4.73
CA TYR A 132 3.78 9.95 -3.66
C TYR A 132 5.02 10.45 -2.96
N CYS A 133 5.26 11.77 -2.96
CA CYS A 133 6.46 12.40 -2.41
C CYS A 133 6.16 13.37 -1.27
N HIS A 134 7.23 13.85 -0.63
CA HIS A 134 7.23 14.84 0.44
C HIS A 134 6.45 14.40 1.67
N MET A 135 6.41 13.08 1.91
CA MET A 135 5.62 12.49 2.98
C MET A 135 6.29 12.67 4.35
N LYS A 136 5.50 12.59 5.42
CA LYS A 136 6.02 12.44 6.79
C LYS A 136 6.57 11.04 7.02
N GLY A 137 7.46 10.95 8.00
CA GLY A 137 8.07 9.68 8.40
C GLY A 137 9.44 9.47 7.75
N GLN A 138 9.93 8.26 7.89
CA GLN A 138 11.26 7.83 7.42
C GLN A 138 11.21 6.38 6.98
N ILE A 139 12.24 5.92 6.27
CA ILE A 139 12.36 4.53 5.88
C ILE A 139 13.13 3.76 6.95
N GLU A 140 12.53 2.70 7.41
CA GLU A 140 13.13 1.75 8.35
C GLU A 140 13.30 0.39 7.67
N THR A 141 14.23 -0.41 8.20
CA THR A 141 14.48 -1.79 7.74
C THR A 141 14.38 -2.73 8.94
N SER A 142 13.69 -3.85 8.76
CA SER A 142 13.65 -4.93 9.74
C SER A 142 13.68 -6.29 9.04
N GLY A 143 13.54 -7.39 9.77
CA GLY A 143 13.54 -8.75 9.19
C GLY A 143 12.47 -9.00 8.12
N GLY A 144 11.43 -8.16 8.04
CA GLY A 144 10.39 -8.21 7.00
C GLY A 144 10.70 -7.38 5.75
N GLY A 145 11.82 -6.66 5.69
CA GLY A 145 12.19 -5.79 4.57
C GLY A 145 12.19 -4.30 4.92
N ARG A 146 12.02 -3.45 3.90
CA ARG A 146 11.97 -2.00 4.03
C ARG A 146 10.52 -1.54 4.18
N TYR A 147 10.30 -0.51 4.97
CA TYR A 147 8.98 0.08 5.14
C TYR A 147 9.03 1.57 5.47
N LEU A 148 8.02 2.30 5.08
CA LEU A 148 7.78 3.67 5.55
C LEU A 148 7.15 3.61 6.94
N SER A 149 7.71 4.36 7.88
CA SER A 149 7.25 4.52 9.26
C SER A 149 6.91 5.98 9.54
N ASP A 150 5.64 6.27 9.79
CA ASP A 150 5.18 7.53 10.37
C ASP A 150 4.42 7.22 11.67
N ARG A 151 5.18 7.10 12.76
CA ARG A 151 4.65 6.67 14.07
C ARG A 151 3.56 7.60 14.59
N THR A 152 3.72 8.90 14.40
CA THR A 152 2.73 9.90 14.86
C THR A 152 1.41 9.78 14.10
N GLY A 153 1.45 9.40 12.83
CA GLY A 153 0.26 9.16 11.99
C GLY A 153 -0.29 7.75 12.09
N GLY A 154 0.39 6.85 12.81
CA GLY A 154 0.00 5.43 12.88
C GLY A 154 0.18 4.70 11.53
N ILE A 155 1.11 5.15 10.70
CA ILE A 155 1.35 4.60 9.36
C ILE A 155 2.58 3.69 9.37
N GLN A 156 2.41 2.50 8.83
CA GLN A 156 3.49 1.57 8.52
C GLN A 156 3.17 0.87 7.20
N ILE A 157 3.95 1.13 6.16
CA ILE A 157 3.72 0.61 4.81
C ILE A 157 4.99 -0.10 4.31
N TRP A 158 4.86 -1.38 4.00
CA TRP A 158 5.97 -2.24 3.59
C TRP A 158 6.13 -2.29 2.07
N GLU A 159 7.37 -2.41 1.61
CA GLU A 159 7.62 -2.88 0.24
C GLU A 159 7.00 -4.27 0.05
N GLY A 160 6.39 -4.49 -1.12
CA GLY A 160 5.67 -5.72 -1.42
C GLY A 160 4.22 -5.76 -0.89
N GLN A 161 3.81 -4.86 -0.01
CA GLN A 161 2.44 -4.81 0.53
C GLN A 161 1.42 -4.48 -0.55
N LEU A 162 0.29 -5.21 -0.55
CA LEU A 162 -0.89 -4.84 -1.33
C LEU A 162 -1.67 -3.76 -0.58
N VAL A 163 -2.05 -2.71 -1.29
CA VAL A 163 -2.76 -1.56 -0.73
C VAL A 163 -4.03 -1.28 -1.54
N PRO A 164 -5.21 -1.34 -0.94
CA PRO A 164 -6.46 -1.03 -1.65
C PRO A 164 -6.55 0.46 -2.02
N ALA A 165 -7.41 0.78 -3.00
CA ALA A 165 -7.75 2.16 -3.31
C ALA A 165 -8.37 2.85 -2.08
N GLY A 166 -8.05 4.11 -1.87
CA GLY A 166 -8.53 4.92 -0.74
C GLY A 166 -7.85 4.65 0.60
N ALA A 167 -7.01 3.62 0.73
CA ALA A 167 -6.27 3.38 1.97
C ALA A 167 -5.30 4.54 2.27
N ARG A 168 -5.21 4.91 3.53
CA ARG A 168 -4.22 5.88 4.01
C ARG A 168 -2.84 5.26 3.98
N ILE A 169 -1.94 5.83 3.18
CA ILE A 169 -0.59 5.32 2.95
C ILE A 169 0.50 6.21 3.54
N GLY A 170 0.15 7.38 4.03
CA GLY A 170 1.07 8.34 4.63
C GLY A 170 0.39 9.65 4.92
N ARG A 171 1.19 10.66 5.24
CA ARG A 171 0.73 12.03 5.48
C ARG A 171 1.62 13.03 4.76
N VAL A 172 1.03 14.16 4.35
CA VAL A 172 1.73 15.31 3.80
C VAL A 172 2.79 15.79 4.80
N GLY A 173 4.01 15.95 4.33
CA GLY A 173 5.16 16.41 5.10
C GLY A 173 5.94 17.49 4.36
N MET A 174 7.21 17.63 4.76
CA MET A 174 8.17 18.61 4.22
C MET A 174 9.52 17.97 3.94
N THR A 175 9.56 16.66 3.64
CA THR A 175 10.82 15.95 3.34
C THR A 175 11.23 16.14 1.87
N GLY A 176 12.52 16.00 1.59
CA GLY A 176 13.06 16.28 0.25
C GLY A 176 13.23 17.78 -0.03
N ARG A 177 12.71 18.26 -1.16
CA ARG A 177 12.84 19.66 -1.59
C ARG A 177 11.50 20.35 -1.88
N PRO A 178 10.52 20.31 -0.99
CA PRO A 178 9.26 21.02 -1.18
C PRO A 178 9.44 22.52 -0.89
N THR A 179 8.59 23.36 -1.49
CA THR A 179 8.52 24.81 -1.21
C THR A 179 7.47 25.15 -0.14
N GLY A 180 6.63 24.21 0.24
CA GLY A 180 5.59 24.32 1.26
C GLY A 180 4.87 22.98 1.41
N PRO A 181 3.96 22.82 2.39
CA PRO A 181 3.24 21.54 2.58
C PRO A 181 2.36 21.20 1.37
N HIS A 182 2.65 20.11 0.70
CA HIS A 182 1.86 19.57 -0.41
C HIS A 182 2.15 18.09 -0.65
N LEU A 183 1.27 17.41 -1.33
CA LEU A 183 1.56 16.14 -1.98
C LEU A 183 2.06 16.43 -3.39
N HIS A 184 3.29 16.02 -3.73
CA HIS A 184 3.70 15.83 -5.10
C HIS A 184 3.25 14.44 -5.57
N TRP A 185 2.34 14.39 -6.53
CA TRP A 185 1.76 13.15 -7.04
C TRP A 185 2.14 12.93 -8.49
N GLY A 186 2.99 11.93 -8.74
CA GLY A 186 3.42 11.52 -10.07
C GLY A 186 2.66 10.30 -10.57
N LEU A 187 2.38 10.24 -11.85
CA LEU A 187 1.83 9.05 -12.51
C LEU A 187 2.70 8.64 -13.69
N LYS A 188 2.86 7.31 -13.85
CA LYS A 188 3.38 6.70 -15.08
C LYS A 188 2.39 5.66 -15.58
N TYR A 189 2.28 5.57 -16.91
CA TYR A 189 1.62 4.48 -17.60
C TYR A 189 2.61 3.87 -18.60
N ALA A 190 2.77 2.56 -18.60
CA ALA A 190 3.76 1.85 -19.40
C ALA A 190 5.15 2.54 -19.35
N SER A 191 5.62 2.86 -18.15
CA SER A 191 6.90 3.53 -17.83
C SER A 191 7.04 4.99 -18.30
N ARG A 192 6.00 5.60 -18.90
CA ARG A 192 6.01 7.00 -19.34
C ARG A 192 5.22 7.87 -18.38
N TYR A 193 5.78 9.02 -18.03
CA TYR A 193 5.04 10.01 -17.25
C TYR A 193 3.82 10.52 -17.99
N VAL A 194 2.69 10.63 -17.29
CA VAL A 194 1.43 11.16 -17.79
C VAL A 194 0.96 12.29 -16.89
N ASP A 195 0.19 13.25 -17.44
CA ASP A 195 -0.38 14.34 -16.67
C ASP A 195 -1.44 13.83 -15.67
N PRO A 196 -1.18 13.90 -14.35
CA PRO A 196 -2.12 13.42 -13.36
C PRO A 196 -3.44 14.20 -13.35
N ALA A 197 -3.44 15.49 -13.76
CA ALA A 197 -4.66 16.28 -13.81
C ALA A 197 -5.62 15.78 -14.91
N MET A 198 -5.10 15.27 -16.03
CA MET A 198 -5.93 14.63 -17.05
C MET A 198 -6.56 13.34 -16.53
N VAL A 199 -5.81 12.54 -15.79
CA VAL A 199 -6.28 11.28 -15.21
C VAL A 199 -7.37 11.54 -14.16
N LEU A 200 -7.18 12.53 -13.27
CA LEU A 200 -8.21 12.92 -12.29
C LEU A 200 -9.49 13.41 -12.97
N ARG A 201 -9.40 14.22 -14.03
CA ARG A 201 -10.58 14.65 -14.80
C ARG A 201 -11.36 13.47 -15.36
N ALA A 202 -10.66 12.51 -15.96
CA ALA A 202 -11.29 11.29 -16.51
C ALA A 202 -11.91 10.42 -15.41
N MET A 203 -11.23 10.28 -14.27
CA MET A 203 -11.75 9.58 -13.08
C MET A 203 -13.06 10.20 -12.59
N PHE A 204 -13.09 11.52 -12.38
CA PHE A 204 -14.30 12.21 -11.91
C PHE A 204 -15.45 12.13 -12.92
N ALA A 205 -15.16 12.19 -14.23
CA ALA A 205 -16.18 12.03 -15.26
C ALA A 205 -16.82 10.63 -15.20
N GLN A 206 -16.03 9.58 -15.01
CA GLN A 206 -16.54 8.21 -14.86
C GLN A 206 -17.38 8.04 -13.58
N GLN A 207 -16.91 8.58 -12.46
CA GLN A 207 -17.62 8.52 -11.18
C GLN A 207 -18.96 9.26 -11.22
N SER A 208 -19.00 10.44 -11.85
CA SER A 208 -20.22 11.25 -12.03
C SER A 208 -21.23 10.56 -12.95
N GLY A 209 -20.79 9.95 -14.06
CA GLY A 209 -21.64 9.19 -15.00
C GLY A 209 -22.28 7.97 -14.33
N SER A 210 -21.56 7.29 -13.45
CA SER A 210 -22.09 6.14 -12.69
C SER A 210 -23.21 6.53 -11.72
N THR A 211 -23.12 7.71 -11.11
CA THR A 211 -24.12 8.22 -10.15
C THR A 211 -25.46 8.53 -10.83
N ILE A 212 -25.44 8.99 -12.08
CA ILE A 212 -26.66 9.27 -12.86
C ILE A 212 -27.38 7.97 -13.23
N SER A 213 -26.64 6.95 -13.67
CA SER A 213 -27.22 5.65 -14.05
C SER A 213 -27.87 4.90 -12.88
N SER A 214 -27.38 5.06 -11.65
CA SER A 214 -27.92 4.39 -10.46
C SER A 214 -29.16 5.08 -9.87
N ARG A 215 -29.49 6.31 -10.28
CA ARG A 215 -30.68 7.06 -9.83
C ARG A 215 -31.89 6.90 -10.76
N SER A 216 -31.72 6.27 -11.93
CA SER A 216 -32.78 6.05 -12.93
C SER A 216 -33.34 4.63 -12.92
N GLN A 217 -33.07 3.84 -11.90
CA GLN A 217 -33.69 2.54 -11.60
C GLN A 217 -34.44 2.63 -10.26
#